data_b498b20e4ed2020c5ebae3793acca1f0
#
_entry.id   b498b20e4ed2020c5ebae3793acca1f0
#
_cell.length_a   1.000
_cell.length_b   1.000
_cell.length_c   1.000
_cell.angle_alpha   90.00
_cell.angle_beta   90.00
_cell.angle_gamma   90.00
#
_symmetry.space_group_name_H-M   'P 1'
#
loop_
_entity.id
_entity.type
_entity.pdbx_description
1 polymer ?
#
loop_
_entity_poly.entity_id
_entity_poly.type
_entity_poly.pdbx_seq_one_letter_code
_entity_poly.pdbx_strand_id
1 'polypeptide(L)'
;QSEPFIVHQTRPVIMNGPYLLAPAEDSVTVVWMTDTPCHSKVVYGADALDREADNAEHGLLPIGLRHAVRITGLEAGKAYRYRVVSTRVVKMKSYWPEKGLPVEGPVSTFTTFDRGKFGFSFAAITDTHEDVARLAGLVKPVDWSRTDFLVHLGDAFHGIESEEAIWTKFLDPVTKALAFT
;
A
#
# COMPACT_ATOMS: atom_id res chain seq x y z
N GLN A 1 -30.60 1.31 -33.75
CA GLN A 1 -29.99 0.07 -33.23
C GLN A 1 -29.11 0.50 -32.06
N SER A 2 -29.45 0.08 -30.84
CA SER A 2 -28.62 0.29 -29.68
C SER A 2 -27.37 -0.59 -29.79
N GLU A 3 -26.17 -0.01 -29.65
CA GLU A 3 -24.94 -0.78 -29.57
C GLU A 3 -25.03 -1.75 -28.39
N PRO A 4 -24.53 -2.99 -28.53
CA PRO A 4 -24.54 -3.96 -27.42
C PRO A 4 -23.71 -3.41 -26.27
N PHE A 5 -24.25 -3.49 -25.06
CA PHE A 5 -23.55 -3.14 -23.83
C PHE A 5 -22.44 -4.16 -23.58
N ILE A 6 -21.19 -3.79 -23.86
CA ILE A 6 -20.03 -4.65 -23.63
C ILE A 6 -19.63 -4.48 -22.15
N VAL A 7 -19.91 -5.49 -21.35
CA VAL A 7 -19.36 -5.57 -19.99
C VAL A 7 -17.90 -6.01 -20.10
N HIS A 8 -16.97 -5.09 -19.87
CA HIS A 8 -15.55 -5.43 -19.74
C HIS A 8 -15.31 -6.17 -18.42
N GLN A 9 -15.36 -7.49 -18.44
CA GLN A 9 -15.19 -8.35 -17.26
C GLN A 9 -13.73 -8.46 -16.79
N THR A 10 -12.79 -7.78 -17.41
CA THR A 10 -11.38 -7.81 -17.00
C THR A 10 -11.18 -7.06 -15.68
N ARG A 11 -10.75 -7.80 -14.66
CA ARG A 11 -10.31 -7.22 -13.38
C ARG A 11 -8.84 -6.85 -13.48
N PRO A 12 -8.40 -5.75 -12.87
CA PRO A 12 -6.98 -5.49 -12.68
C PRO A 12 -6.37 -6.50 -11.70
N VAL A 13 -5.05 -6.60 -11.69
CA VAL A 13 -4.29 -7.41 -10.75
C VAL A 13 -3.47 -6.47 -9.85
N ILE A 14 -3.47 -6.72 -8.54
CA ILE A 14 -2.56 -6.07 -7.61
C ILE A 14 -1.21 -6.78 -7.75
N MET A 15 -0.22 -6.06 -8.28
CA MET A 15 1.11 -6.60 -8.58
C MET A 15 2.03 -6.58 -7.37
N ASN A 16 2.03 -5.48 -6.62
CA ASN A 16 2.90 -5.25 -5.48
C ASN A 16 2.14 -4.55 -4.34
N GLY A 17 2.51 -4.84 -3.10
CA GLY A 17 1.87 -4.29 -1.90
C GLY A 17 0.59 -5.03 -1.51
N PRO A 18 -0.25 -4.43 -0.64
CA PRO A 18 -0.10 -3.08 -0.09
C PRO A 18 1.02 -2.97 0.95
N TYR A 19 1.69 -1.82 0.96
CA TYR A 19 2.70 -1.43 1.95
C TYR A 19 2.18 -0.28 2.80
N LEU A 20 2.61 -0.22 4.06
CA LEU A 20 2.31 0.89 4.97
C LEU A 20 3.55 1.78 5.09
N LEU A 21 3.40 3.05 4.75
CA LEU A 21 4.46 4.05 4.80
C LEU A 21 4.04 5.22 5.70
N ALA A 22 5.05 5.91 6.25
CA ALA A 22 4.86 7.10 7.08
C ALA A 22 3.77 6.92 8.16
N PRO A 23 3.85 5.87 9.00
CA PRO A 23 2.93 5.69 10.09
C PRO A 23 3.06 6.85 11.09
N ALA A 24 1.91 7.29 11.64
CA ALA A 24 1.82 8.33 12.64
C ALA A 24 0.77 7.95 13.68
N GLU A 25 0.51 8.85 14.62
CA GLU A 25 -0.52 8.66 15.64
C GLU A 25 -1.94 8.72 15.08
N ASP A 26 -2.14 9.49 14.01
CA ASP A 26 -3.43 9.82 13.43
C ASP A 26 -3.55 9.50 11.94
N SER A 27 -2.50 8.92 11.35
CA SER A 27 -2.46 8.70 9.91
C SER A 27 -1.48 7.61 9.48
N VAL A 28 -1.72 7.05 8.29
CA VAL A 28 -0.82 6.14 7.58
C VAL A 28 -1.03 6.28 6.08
N THR A 29 -0.01 6.02 5.29
CA THR A 29 -0.12 5.96 3.82
C THR A 29 -0.06 4.51 3.37
N VAL A 30 -1.08 4.09 2.63
CA VAL A 30 -1.14 2.75 2.00
C VAL A 30 -0.72 2.89 0.54
N VAL A 31 0.26 2.08 0.11
CA VAL A 31 0.84 2.15 -1.24
C VAL A 31 0.81 0.78 -1.90
N TRP A 32 0.40 0.72 -3.17
CA TRP A 32 0.38 -0.53 -3.96
C TRP A 32 0.43 -0.23 -5.46
N MET A 33 0.65 -1.28 -6.26
CA MET A 33 0.66 -1.21 -7.72
C MET A 33 -0.36 -2.15 -8.34
N THR A 34 -0.86 -1.75 -9.52
CA THR A 34 -1.72 -2.58 -10.38
C THR A 34 -1.10 -2.76 -11.76
N ASP A 35 -1.49 -3.83 -12.45
CA ASP A 35 -1.04 -4.16 -13.81
C ASP A 35 -1.63 -3.24 -14.89
N THR A 36 -2.74 -2.57 -14.58
CA THR A 36 -3.43 -1.65 -15.50
C THR A 36 -3.82 -0.36 -14.78
N PRO A 37 -3.98 0.76 -15.51
CA PRO A 37 -4.39 2.02 -14.90
C PRO A 37 -5.76 1.93 -14.21
N CYS A 38 -5.77 2.24 -12.92
CA CYS A 38 -6.96 2.20 -12.06
C CYS A 38 -7.16 3.53 -11.33
N HIS A 39 -8.39 3.81 -10.98
CA HIS A 39 -8.65 4.65 -9.80
C HIS A 39 -8.80 3.73 -8.59
N SER A 40 -8.40 4.22 -7.42
CA SER A 40 -8.25 3.35 -6.27
C SER A 40 -8.64 4.02 -4.97
N LYS A 41 -9.03 3.20 -3.99
CA LYS A 41 -9.36 3.63 -2.63
C LYS A 41 -8.92 2.58 -1.62
N VAL A 42 -8.89 2.98 -0.36
CA VAL A 42 -8.74 2.08 0.78
C VAL A 42 -10.05 2.06 1.55
N VAL A 43 -10.56 0.88 1.84
CA VAL A 43 -11.65 0.70 2.80
C VAL A 43 -11.06 0.23 4.13
N TYR A 44 -11.47 0.85 5.24
CA TYR A 44 -10.86 0.62 6.54
C TYR A 44 -11.83 0.85 7.69
N GLY A 45 -11.44 0.44 8.89
CA GLY A 45 -12.17 0.69 10.13
C GLY A 45 -11.60 -0.11 11.29
N ALA A 46 -12.03 0.18 12.51
CA ALA A 46 -11.54 -0.54 13.70
C ALA A 46 -12.21 -1.91 13.82
N ASP A 47 -13.52 -1.95 13.83
CA ASP A 47 -14.29 -3.19 14.01
C ASP A 47 -14.77 -3.76 12.67
N ALA A 48 -15.14 -2.88 11.73
CA ALA A 48 -15.62 -3.22 10.40
C ALA A 48 -14.92 -2.34 9.34
N LEU A 49 -15.03 -2.73 8.07
CA LEU A 49 -14.53 -1.94 6.93
C LEU A 49 -15.64 -0.97 6.48
N ASP A 50 -15.93 0.02 7.31
CA ASP A 50 -17.09 0.94 7.18
C ASP A 50 -16.71 2.36 6.76
N ARG A 51 -15.41 2.64 6.61
CA ARG A 51 -14.86 3.92 6.19
C ARG A 51 -14.08 3.78 4.89
N GLU A 52 -13.98 4.87 4.14
CA GLU A 52 -13.24 4.91 2.88
C GLU A 52 -12.28 6.11 2.87
N ALA A 53 -11.13 5.93 2.25
CA ALA A 53 -10.19 6.99 1.91
C ALA A 53 -9.75 6.82 0.47
N ASP A 54 -9.54 7.92 -0.22
CA ASP A 54 -8.97 7.97 -1.56
C ASP A 54 -7.93 9.10 -1.67
N ASN A 55 -7.35 9.28 -2.84
CA ASN A 55 -6.38 10.32 -3.12
C ASN A 55 -6.91 11.35 -4.14
N ALA A 56 -8.22 11.62 -4.10
CA ALA A 56 -8.81 12.64 -4.95
C ALA A 56 -8.21 14.03 -4.68
N GLU A 57 -7.81 14.70 -5.76
CA GLU A 57 -7.37 16.09 -5.72
C GLU A 57 -8.40 16.95 -6.47
N HIS A 58 -8.92 17.97 -5.81
CA HIS A 58 -9.94 18.85 -6.38
C HIS A 58 -11.17 18.12 -6.95
N GLY A 59 -11.54 16.98 -6.32
CA GLY A 59 -12.66 16.14 -6.76
C GLY A 59 -12.35 15.20 -7.93
N LEU A 60 -11.09 15.13 -8.37
CA LEU A 60 -10.63 14.22 -9.42
C LEU A 60 -9.83 13.07 -8.81
N LEU A 61 -10.26 11.84 -9.07
CA LEU A 61 -9.51 10.64 -8.72
C LEU A 61 -8.38 10.42 -9.74
N PRO A 62 -7.11 10.37 -9.32
CA PRO A 62 -6.02 10.04 -10.21
C PRO A 62 -6.16 8.61 -10.73
N ILE A 63 -5.75 8.43 -11.98
CA ILE A 63 -5.75 7.14 -12.67
C ILE A 63 -4.30 6.80 -12.98
N GLY A 64 -3.85 5.64 -12.51
CA GLY A 64 -2.46 5.22 -12.71
C GLY A 64 -2.24 3.77 -12.34
N LEU A 65 -0.99 3.34 -12.45
CA LEU A 65 -0.53 2.01 -12.03
C LEU A 65 -0.13 2.00 -10.56
N ARG A 66 0.41 3.13 -10.07
CA ARG A 66 0.83 3.33 -8.69
C ARG A 66 -0.26 4.06 -7.91
N HIS A 67 -0.56 3.55 -6.74
CA HIS A 67 -1.56 4.10 -5.84
C HIS A 67 -0.94 4.42 -4.50
N ALA A 68 -1.23 5.61 -3.97
CA ALA A 68 -0.83 6.04 -2.64
C ALA A 68 -2.02 6.77 -2.02
N VAL A 69 -2.59 6.18 -0.98
CA VAL A 69 -3.75 6.73 -0.28
C VAL A 69 -3.38 6.97 1.17
N ARG A 70 -3.48 8.22 1.61
CA ARG A 70 -3.27 8.60 3.00
C ARG A 70 -4.58 8.51 3.77
N ILE A 71 -4.61 7.67 4.79
CA ILE A 71 -5.70 7.61 5.76
C ILE A 71 -5.37 8.59 6.89
N THR A 72 -6.30 9.44 7.26
CA THR A 72 -6.15 10.46 8.31
C THR A 72 -7.31 10.42 9.29
N GLY A 73 -7.19 11.15 10.40
CA GLY A 73 -8.23 11.21 11.42
C GLY A 73 -8.41 9.90 12.18
N LEU A 74 -7.31 9.16 12.34
CA LEU A 74 -7.25 7.94 13.14
C LEU A 74 -7.05 8.29 14.63
N GLU A 75 -7.43 7.37 15.50
CA GLU A 75 -7.16 7.46 16.93
C GLU A 75 -5.79 6.86 17.23
N ALA A 76 -5.01 7.51 18.12
CA ALA A 76 -3.69 7.05 18.52
C ALA A 76 -3.78 5.71 19.30
N GLY A 77 -2.83 4.81 19.06
CA GLY A 77 -2.73 3.51 19.73
C GLY A 77 -3.84 2.53 19.37
N LYS A 78 -4.59 2.78 18.30
CA LYS A 78 -5.74 1.96 17.91
C LYS A 78 -5.42 1.06 16.71
N ALA A 79 -5.88 -0.19 16.79
CA ALA A 79 -5.79 -1.13 15.68
C ALA A 79 -6.90 -0.87 14.66
N TYR A 80 -6.53 -0.96 13.38
CA TYR A 80 -7.43 -0.81 12.24
C TYR A 80 -7.27 -1.98 11.27
N ARG A 81 -8.38 -2.39 10.68
CA ARG A 81 -8.41 -3.30 9.53
C ARG A 81 -8.50 -2.46 8.26
N TYR A 82 -7.89 -2.91 7.18
CA TYR A 82 -7.97 -2.23 5.90
C TYR A 82 -7.84 -3.21 4.74
N ARG A 83 -8.31 -2.80 3.56
CA ARG A 83 -7.96 -3.40 2.27
C ARG A 83 -7.97 -2.35 1.18
N VAL A 84 -7.20 -2.59 0.15
CA VAL A 84 -7.15 -1.78 -1.06
C VAL A 84 -8.21 -2.25 -2.05
N VAL A 85 -8.79 -1.29 -2.79
CA VAL A 85 -9.75 -1.56 -3.85
C VAL A 85 -9.33 -0.76 -5.08
N SER A 86 -9.10 -1.44 -6.19
CA SER A 86 -8.70 -0.82 -7.46
C SER A 86 -9.69 -1.17 -8.56
N THR A 87 -10.13 -0.15 -9.30
CA THR A 87 -11.08 -0.30 -10.40
C THR A 87 -10.45 0.23 -11.68
N ARG A 88 -10.31 -0.66 -12.68
CA ARG A 88 -9.77 -0.30 -13.98
C ARG A 88 -10.64 0.77 -14.64
N VAL A 89 -10.01 1.78 -15.22
CA VAL A 89 -10.65 2.72 -16.13
C VAL A 89 -10.41 2.24 -17.55
N VAL A 90 -11.46 1.75 -18.19
CA VAL A 90 -11.39 1.18 -19.54
C VAL A 90 -11.33 2.28 -20.59
N LYS A 91 -12.16 3.32 -20.42
CA LYS A 91 -12.24 4.45 -21.35
C LYS A 91 -12.68 5.72 -20.62
N MET A 92 -11.99 6.81 -20.87
CA MET A 92 -12.45 8.13 -20.46
C MET A 92 -13.52 8.64 -21.41
N LYS A 93 -14.66 9.03 -20.87
CA LYS A 93 -15.76 9.71 -21.59
C LYS A 93 -15.99 11.08 -20.99
N SER A 94 -16.57 12.00 -21.75
CA SER A 94 -16.73 13.41 -21.37
C SER A 94 -17.47 13.64 -20.05
N TYR A 95 -18.38 12.75 -19.67
CA TYR A 95 -19.19 12.91 -18.47
C TYR A 95 -18.95 11.83 -17.42
N TRP A 96 -18.49 10.65 -17.80
CA TRP A 96 -18.18 9.54 -16.86
C TRP A 96 -17.17 8.58 -17.46
N PRO A 97 -16.26 8.06 -16.68
CA PRO A 97 -15.35 7.00 -17.12
C PRO A 97 -16.09 5.67 -17.23
N GLU A 98 -15.80 4.92 -18.28
CA GLU A 98 -16.20 3.53 -18.41
C GLU A 98 -15.28 2.68 -17.53
N LYS A 99 -15.86 1.96 -16.55
CA LYS A 99 -15.13 1.23 -15.53
C LYS A 99 -15.25 -0.28 -15.75
N GLY A 100 -14.18 -1.01 -15.46
CA GLY A 100 -14.17 -2.46 -15.33
C GLY A 100 -14.67 -2.91 -13.96
N LEU A 101 -14.48 -4.22 -13.69
CA LEU A 101 -14.76 -4.77 -12.36
C LEU A 101 -13.63 -4.40 -11.40
N PRO A 102 -13.94 -4.14 -10.11
CA PRO A 102 -12.91 -3.89 -9.10
C PRO A 102 -12.14 -5.16 -8.73
N VAL A 103 -10.89 -4.99 -8.32
CA VAL A 103 -10.12 -5.96 -7.55
C VAL A 103 -10.03 -5.47 -6.10
N GLU A 104 -10.17 -6.39 -5.16
CA GLU A 104 -10.01 -6.15 -3.75
C GLU A 104 -8.80 -6.93 -3.24
N GLY A 105 -7.91 -6.27 -2.52
CA GLY A 105 -6.81 -6.91 -1.82
C GLY A 105 -7.27 -7.70 -0.58
N PRO A 106 -6.38 -8.48 0.03
CA PRO A 106 -6.66 -9.12 1.31
C PRO A 106 -6.95 -8.08 2.40
N VAL A 107 -7.67 -8.51 3.43
CA VAL A 107 -7.83 -7.70 4.64
C VAL A 107 -6.55 -7.82 5.47
N SER A 108 -5.95 -6.69 5.78
CA SER A 108 -4.76 -6.57 6.63
C SER A 108 -5.05 -5.66 7.83
N THR A 109 -4.13 -5.60 8.78
CA THR A 109 -4.27 -4.79 9.98
C THR A 109 -3.04 -3.90 10.18
N PHE A 110 -3.23 -2.77 10.85
CA PHE A 110 -2.16 -1.94 11.39
C PHE A 110 -2.60 -1.31 12.70
N THR A 111 -1.64 -0.86 13.50
CA THR A 111 -1.89 -0.08 14.72
C THR A 111 -1.21 1.28 14.58
N THR A 112 -1.93 2.35 14.90
CA THR A 112 -1.37 3.71 14.95
C THR A 112 -0.41 3.86 16.12
N PHE A 113 0.51 4.82 16.06
CA PHE A 113 1.40 5.09 17.19
C PHE A 113 0.62 5.59 18.40
N ASP A 114 1.05 5.16 19.58
CA ASP A 114 0.42 5.51 20.86
C ASP A 114 1.21 6.64 21.55
N ARG A 115 0.57 7.78 21.79
CA ARG A 115 1.14 8.92 22.53
C ARG A 115 1.47 8.58 23.98
N GLY A 116 0.76 7.63 24.57
CA GLY A 116 0.97 7.20 25.95
C GLY A 116 2.13 6.21 26.11
N LYS A 117 2.68 5.70 25.02
CA LYS A 117 3.78 4.75 25.05
C LYS A 117 5.10 5.45 25.39
N PHE A 118 5.73 5.07 26.50
CA PHE A 118 7.01 5.62 26.99
C PHE A 118 8.23 5.14 26.21
N GLY A 119 8.12 4.84 24.96
CA GLY A 119 9.23 4.44 24.14
C GLY A 119 8.75 3.69 22.91
N PHE A 120 9.61 3.65 21.93
CA PHE A 120 9.45 2.88 20.72
C PHE A 120 10.70 2.07 20.45
N SER A 121 10.58 0.98 19.74
CA SER A 121 11.70 0.20 19.23
C SER A 121 11.66 0.15 17.71
N PHE A 122 12.84 0.22 17.10
CA PHE A 122 12.94 0.15 15.65
C PHE A 122 14.12 -0.70 15.23
N ALA A 123 14.01 -1.32 14.06
CA ALA A 123 15.14 -1.92 13.37
C ALA A 123 15.73 -0.92 12.39
N ALA A 124 17.04 -0.78 12.38
CA ALA A 124 17.77 0.04 11.42
C ALA A 124 18.66 -0.85 10.56
N ILE A 125 18.56 -0.73 9.25
CA ILE A 125 19.39 -1.45 8.28
C ILE A 125 19.97 -0.46 7.26
N THR A 126 21.04 -0.85 6.60
CA THR A 126 21.71 -0.03 5.59
C THR A 126 22.45 -0.92 4.59
N ASP A 127 22.96 -0.36 3.50
CA ASP A 127 23.89 -0.99 2.56
C ASP A 127 23.41 -2.33 1.99
N THR A 128 22.15 -2.41 1.61
CA THR A 128 21.58 -3.63 1.06
C THR A 128 21.84 -3.82 -0.43
N HIS A 129 22.07 -2.74 -1.19
CA HIS A 129 22.56 -2.73 -2.58
C HIS A 129 21.79 -3.70 -3.49
N GLU A 130 20.46 -3.66 -3.48
CA GLU A 130 19.55 -4.55 -4.25
C GLU A 130 19.74 -6.06 -4.00
N ASP A 131 20.53 -6.44 -3.01
CA ASP A 131 20.72 -7.82 -2.61
C ASP A 131 19.51 -8.30 -1.76
N VAL A 132 18.54 -8.90 -2.45
CA VAL A 132 17.31 -9.42 -1.84
C VAL A 132 17.61 -10.44 -0.73
N ALA A 133 18.65 -11.29 -0.93
CA ALA A 133 19.00 -12.31 0.06
C ALA A 133 19.60 -11.68 1.32
N ARG A 134 20.47 -10.68 1.16
CA ARG A 134 21.02 -9.89 2.28
C ARG A 134 19.91 -9.17 3.02
N LEU A 135 19.03 -8.46 2.30
CA LEU A 135 17.89 -7.75 2.89
C LEU A 135 17.01 -8.70 3.72
N ALA A 136 16.62 -9.83 3.14
CA ALA A 136 15.84 -10.85 3.83
C ALA A 136 16.58 -11.42 5.07
N GLY A 137 17.89 -11.63 4.96
CA GLY A 137 18.73 -12.08 6.06
C GLY A 137 18.82 -11.09 7.23
N LEU A 138 18.78 -9.79 6.95
CA LEU A 138 18.78 -8.73 7.96
C LEU A 138 17.42 -8.55 8.63
N VAL A 139 16.34 -8.66 7.87
CA VAL A 139 14.97 -8.43 8.37
C VAL A 139 14.40 -9.65 9.12
N LYS A 140 14.72 -10.87 8.68
CA LYS A 140 14.20 -12.12 9.26
C LYS A 140 14.46 -12.32 10.76
N PRO A 141 15.67 -12.00 11.32
CA PRO A 141 15.93 -12.21 12.75
C PRO A 141 15.32 -11.16 13.68
N VAL A 142 14.70 -10.11 13.13
CA VAL A 142 14.08 -9.05 13.93
C VAL A 142 12.81 -9.56 14.59
N ASP A 143 12.66 -9.31 15.88
CA ASP A 143 11.41 -9.59 16.61
C ASP A 143 10.37 -8.50 16.34
N TRP A 144 9.56 -8.72 15.31
CA TRP A 144 8.53 -7.77 14.87
C TRP A 144 7.37 -7.61 15.84
N SER A 145 7.19 -8.54 16.80
CA SER A 145 6.18 -8.37 17.86
C SER A 145 6.58 -7.27 18.86
N ARG A 146 7.85 -6.89 18.87
CA ARG A 146 8.45 -5.87 19.76
C ARG A 146 9.04 -4.68 19.01
N THR A 147 8.96 -4.67 17.69
CA THR A 147 9.54 -3.63 16.83
C THR A 147 8.43 -2.84 16.16
N ASP A 148 8.38 -1.55 16.41
CA ASP A 148 7.30 -0.68 15.92
C ASP A 148 7.45 -0.34 14.43
N PHE A 149 8.70 -0.21 13.93
CA PHE A 149 8.96 0.09 12.51
C PHE A 149 10.39 -0.25 12.08
N LEU A 150 10.59 -0.28 10.76
CA LEU A 150 11.90 -0.43 10.11
C LEU A 150 12.34 0.90 9.50
N VAL A 151 13.61 1.24 9.65
CA VAL A 151 14.26 2.35 8.95
C VAL A 151 15.40 1.81 8.09
N HIS A 152 15.41 2.19 6.82
CA HIS A 152 16.56 1.98 5.94
C HIS A 152 17.36 3.28 5.85
N LEU A 153 18.61 3.24 6.26
CA LEU A 153 19.46 4.44 6.46
C LEU A 153 20.26 4.87 5.23
N GLY A 154 20.05 4.22 4.11
CA GLY A 154 20.72 4.55 2.84
C GLY A 154 21.33 3.34 2.15
N ASP A 155 21.82 3.57 0.93
CA ASP A 155 22.47 2.58 0.07
C ASP A 155 21.65 1.30 -0.15
N ALA A 156 20.34 1.49 -0.32
CA ALA A 156 19.44 0.40 -0.73
C ALA A 156 19.72 -0.06 -2.17
N PHE A 157 20.25 0.85 -2.99
CA PHE A 157 20.50 0.64 -4.41
C PHE A 157 21.87 1.25 -4.80
N HIS A 158 22.60 0.61 -5.71
CA HIS A 158 23.73 1.23 -6.40
C HIS A 158 23.29 2.30 -7.40
N GLY A 159 22.14 2.09 -8.03
CA GLY A 159 21.48 3.02 -8.93
C GLY A 159 20.04 2.56 -9.17
N ILE A 160 19.11 3.49 -9.22
CA ILE A 160 17.70 3.18 -9.48
C ILE A 160 17.48 3.21 -10.98
N GLU A 161 17.49 2.05 -11.62
CA GLU A 161 17.28 1.91 -13.06
C GLU A 161 15.79 2.00 -13.45
N SER A 162 14.89 1.59 -12.54
CA SER A 162 13.46 1.63 -12.76
C SER A 162 12.69 1.72 -11.45
N GLU A 163 11.46 2.20 -11.49
CA GLU A 163 10.55 2.17 -10.35
C GLU A 163 10.24 0.73 -9.92
N GLU A 164 10.15 -0.20 -10.87
CA GLU A 164 9.92 -1.63 -10.61
C GLU A 164 11.00 -2.24 -9.70
N ALA A 165 12.26 -1.80 -9.83
CA ALA A 165 13.34 -2.26 -8.97
C ALA A 165 13.09 -1.92 -7.49
N ILE A 166 12.52 -0.77 -7.19
CA ILE A 166 12.16 -0.38 -5.81
C ILE A 166 11.16 -1.36 -5.21
N TRP A 167 10.17 -1.75 -5.98
CA TRP A 167 9.13 -2.68 -5.53
C TRP A 167 9.67 -4.09 -5.35
N THR A 168 10.30 -4.62 -6.38
CA THR A 168 10.68 -6.04 -6.43
C THR A 168 11.93 -6.37 -5.62
N LYS A 169 12.90 -5.43 -5.54
CA LYS A 169 14.18 -5.66 -4.86
C LYS A 169 14.23 -5.12 -3.43
N PHE A 170 13.29 -4.27 -3.03
CA PHE A 170 13.28 -3.69 -1.70
C PHE A 170 11.94 -3.88 -0.97
N LEU A 171 10.83 -3.28 -1.44
CA LEU A 171 9.58 -3.27 -0.69
C LEU A 171 8.94 -4.66 -0.56
N ASP A 172 8.86 -5.44 -1.63
CA ASP A 172 8.32 -6.81 -1.58
C ASP A 172 9.12 -7.74 -0.66
N PRO A 173 10.46 -7.80 -0.74
CA PRO A 173 11.26 -8.62 0.17
C PRO A 173 11.08 -8.24 1.65
N VAL A 174 11.03 -6.95 1.98
CA VAL A 174 10.77 -6.47 3.34
C VAL A 174 9.38 -6.90 3.80
N THR A 175 8.34 -6.65 3.00
CA THR A 175 6.96 -6.98 3.36
C THR A 175 6.75 -8.49 3.51
N LYS A 176 7.34 -9.30 2.63
CA LYS A 176 7.29 -10.77 2.76
C LYS A 176 7.95 -11.26 4.05
N ALA A 177 9.05 -10.65 4.47
CA ALA A 177 9.69 -10.98 5.74
C ALA A 177 8.85 -10.57 6.95
N LEU A 178 8.10 -9.47 6.87
CA LEU A 178 7.18 -9.00 7.91
C LEU A 178 5.90 -9.82 8.00
N ALA A 179 5.43 -10.40 6.88
CA ALA A 179 4.18 -11.17 6.83
C ALA A 179 4.27 -12.54 7.51
N PHE A 180 5.44 -12.99 7.91
CA PHE A 180 5.69 -14.27 8.61
C PHE A 180 5.77 -14.11 10.15
N THR A 181 5.48 -12.95 10.66
CA THR A 181 5.32 -12.66 12.08
C THR A 181 3.87 -12.40 12.44
#